data_88f2ffe078f6db87d08709d8c59f3188
#
_entry.id   88f2ffe078f6db87d08709d8c59f3188
#
_cell.length_a   1.000
_cell.length_b   1.000
_cell.length_c   1.000
_cell.angle_alpha   90.00
_cell.angle_beta   90.00
_cell.angle_gamma   90.00
#
_symmetry.space_group_name_H-M   'P 1'
#
loop_
_entity.id
_entity.type
_entity.pdbx_description
1 polymer ?
#
loop_
_entity_poly.entity_id
_entity_poly.type
_entity_poly.pdbx_seq_one_letter_code
_entity_poly.pdbx_strand_id
1 'polypeptide(L)' 'LIPDDEFIKNPSVPGPTAMEVRCLIMCLAEPGKNDVAVDVGCGTGGVTLELAGRVRRVYAI' A
#
# COMPACT_ATOMS: atom_id res chain seq x y z
N LEU A 1 1.61 -6.64 7.98
CA LEU A 1 0.50 -6.03 7.20
C LEU A 1 -0.38 -5.19 8.10
N ILE A 2 -0.88 -4.09 7.55
CA ILE A 2 -1.76 -3.19 8.28
C ILE A 2 -3.18 -3.73 8.20
N PRO A 3 -3.88 -3.92 9.35
CA PRO A 3 -5.30 -4.33 9.31
C PRO A 3 -6.17 -3.31 8.59
N ASP A 4 -7.17 -3.78 7.86
CA ASP A 4 -8.04 -2.92 7.07
C ASP A 4 -8.77 -1.86 7.90
N ASP A 5 -9.11 -2.15 9.14
CA ASP A 5 -9.85 -1.23 10.02
C ASP A 5 -8.99 -0.07 10.56
N GLU A 6 -7.68 -0.09 10.32
CA GLU A 6 -6.79 1.01 10.70
C GLU A 6 -6.74 2.12 9.64
N PHE A 7 -7.38 1.94 8.48
CA PHE A 7 -7.43 2.97 7.45
C PHE A 7 -8.65 3.87 7.63
N ILE A 8 -8.45 5.17 7.35
CA ILE A 8 -9.54 6.15 7.34
C ILE A 8 -10.43 5.87 6.14
N LYS A 9 -11.75 5.76 6.40
CA LYS A 9 -12.75 5.50 5.36
C LYS A 9 -13.51 6.76 5.03
N ASN A 10 -13.70 7.03 3.73
CA ASN A 10 -14.55 8.11 3.24
C ASN A 10 -15.58 7.51 2.30
N PRO A 11 -16.91 7.67 2.58
CA PRO A 11 -17.95 7.07 1.75
C PRO A 11 -17.94 7.52 0.28
N SER A 12 -17.38 8.69 -0.01
CA SER A 12 -17.32 9.22 -1.38
C SER A 12 -16.09 8.73 -2.17
N VAL A 13 -15.21 7.95 -1.55
CA VAL A 13 -13.99 7.44 -2.18
C VAL A 13 -13.94 5.92 -1.97
N PRO A 14 -13.52 5.13 -2.96
CA PRO A 14 -13.33 3.70 -2.77
C PRO A 14 -12.40 3.42 -1.58
N GLY A 15 -12.71 2.39 -0.81
CA GLY A 15 -11.90 1.99 0.32
C GLY A 15 -10.49 1.52 -0.08
N PRO A 16 -9.60 1.31 0.88
CA PRO A 16 -8.26 0.82 0.60
C PRO A 16 -8.31 -0.59 0.01
N THR A 17 -7.26 -0.95 -0.72
CA THR A 17 -7.06 -2.32 -1.18
C THR A 17 -7.08 -3.26 0.03
N ALA A 18 -7.87 -4.32 -0.03
CA ALA A 18 -8.03 -5.26 1.07
C ALA A 18 -6.69 -5.88 1.49
N MET A 19 -6.57 -6.20 2.77
CA MET A 19 -5.33 -6.75 3.33
C MET A 19 -4.85 -7.99 2.59
N GLU A 20 -5.76 -8.88 2.19
CA GLU A 20 -5.41 -10.09 1.47
C GLU A 20 -4.76 -9.78 0.12
N VAL A 21 -5.28 -8.76 -0.58
CA VAL A 21 -4.72 -8.32 -1.87
C VAL A 21 -3.38 -7.62 -1.65
N ARG A 22 -3.27 -6.78 -0.62
CA ARG A 22 -1.99 -6.15 -0.28
C ARG A 22 -0.93 -7.19 0.06
N CYS A 23 -1.31 -8.23 0.78
CA CYS A 23 -0.42 -9.35 1.10
C CYS A 23 0.09 -10.02 -0.17
N LEU A 24 -0.78 -10.28 -1.13
CA LEU A 24 -0.40 -10.88 -2.40
C LEU A 24 0.54 -9.98 -3.20
N ILE A 25 0.26 -8.68 -3.24
CA ILE A 25 1.12 -7.71 -3.91
C ILE A 25 2.53 -7.72 -3.29
N MET A 26 2.62 -7.66 -1.98
CA MET A 26 3.91 -7.68 -1.29
C MET A 26 4.66 -8.98 -1.52
N CYS A 27 3.95 -10.10 -1.54
CA CYS A 27 4.53 -11.40 -1.79
C CYS A 27 5.13 -11.50 -3.19
N LEU A 28 4.40 -11.02 -4.20
CA LEU A 28 4.84 -11.11 -5.59
C LEU A 28 5.91 -10.08 -5.94
N ALA A 29 5.80 -8.88 -5.41
CA ALA A 29 6.75 -7.79 -5.71
C ALA A 29 8.06 -7.92 -4.93
N GLU A 30 8.02 -8.54 -3.76
CA GLU A 30 9.18 -8.72 -2.87
C GLU A 30 9.94 -7.41 -2.63
N PRO A 31 9.25 -6.33 -2.19
CA PRO A 31 9.94 -5.05 -2.00
C PRO A 31 10.95 -5.13 -0.86
N GLY A 32 12.15 -4.62 -1.11
CA GLY A 32 13.24 -4.61 -0.14
C GLY A 32 13.58 -3.21 0.34
N LYS A 33 14.29 -3.13 1.47
CA LYS A 33 14.60 -1.86 2.14
C LYS A 33 15.49 -0.92 1.32
N ASN A 34 16.14 -1.41 0.28
CA ASN A 34 16.97 -0.59 -0.61
C ASN A 34 16.23 -0.19 -1.89
N ASP A 35 14.99 -0.64 -2.05
CA ASP A 35 14.22 -0.37 -3.26
C ASP A 35 13.57 1.02 -3.20
N VAL A 36 13.29 1.54 -4.39
CA VAL A 36 12.44 2.72 -4.57
C VAL A 36 11.21 2.26 -5.33
N ALA A 37 10.04 2.56 -4.79
CA ALA A 37 8.77 2.12 -5.37
C ALA A 37 7.96 3.32 -5.86
N VAL A 38 7.14 3.07 -6.89
CA VAL A 38 6.15 4.04 -7.37
C VAL A 38 4.79 3.36 -7.32
N ASP A 39 3.85 4.00 -6.61
CA ASP A 39 2.47 3.52 -6.50
C ASP A 39 1.57 4.43 -7.35
N VAL A 40 1.18 3.96 -8.53
CA VAL A 40 0.33 4.71 -9.44
C VAL A 40 -1.13 4.40 -9.14
N GLY A 41 -1.94 5.45 -8.97
CA GLY A 41 -3.34 5.27 -8.58
C GLY A 41 -3.46 4.90 -7.11
N CYS A 42 -2.74 5.58 -6.23
CA CYS A 42 -2.62 5.19 -4.82
C CYS A 42 -3.95 5.24 -4.04
N GLY A 43 -4.93 6.01 -4.51
CA GLY A 43 -6.22 6.11 -3.85
C GLY A 43 -6.09 6.53 -2.38
N THR A 44 -6.61 5.70 -1.46
CA THR A 44 -6.55 5.97 -0.02
C THR A 44 -5.18 5.67 0.59
N GLY A 45 -4.24 5.14 -0.20
CA GLY A 45 -2.87 4.93 0.25
C GLY A 45 -2.59 3.57 0.89
N GLY A 46 -3.48 2.59 0.72
CA GLY A 46 -3.29 1.27 1.34
C GLY A 46 -2.01 0.59 0.91
N VAL A 47 -1.77 0.47 -0.38
CA VAL A 47 -0.56 -0.14 -0.92
C VAL A 47 0.65 0.74 -0.63
N THR A 48 0.50 2.08 -0.74
CA THR A 48 1.56 3.02 -0.44
C THR A 48 2.10 2.84 0.97
N LEU A 49 1.22 2.73 1.96
CA LEU A 49 1.62 2.57 3.36
C LEU A 49 2.30 1.22 3.61
N GLU A 50 1.83 0.16 2.96
CA GLU A 50 2.50 -1.14 3.04
C GLU A 50 3.92 -1.07 2.45
N LEU A 51 4.09 -0.40 1.31
CA LEU A 51 5.39 -0.20 0.69
C LEU A 51 6.30 0.65 1.56
N ALA A 52 5.76 1.73 2.16
CA ALA A 52 6.54 2.65 2.99
C ALA A 52 7.23 1.96 4.17
N GLY A 53 6.62 0.89 4.69
CA GLY A 53 7.23 0.10 5.75
C GLY A 53 8.32 -0.86 5.29
N ARG A 54 8.51 -1.03 3.97
CA ARG A 54 9.39 -2.06 3.41
C ARG A 54 10.49 -1.52 2.53
N VAL A 55 10.28 -0.38 1.87
CA VAL A 55 11.23 0.17 0.89
C VAL A 55 11.91 1.42 1.42
N ARG A 56 12.97 1.84 0.74
CA ARG A 56 13.70 3.05 1.12
C ARG A 56 12.88 4.31 0.87
N ARG A 57 12.13 4.33 -0.22
CA ARG A 57 11.30 5.48 -0.61
C ARG A 57 10.16 5.03 -1.49
N VAL A 58 8.99 5.62 -1.30
CA VAL A 58 7.84 5.37 -2.16
C VAL A 58 7.30 6.71 -2.68
N TYR A 59 6.96 6.73 -3.97
CA TYR A 59 6.27 7.85 -4.61
C TYR A 59 4.84 7.41 -4.90
N ALA A 60 3.87 8.13 -4.36
CA ALA A 60 2.45 7.85 -4.56
C ALA A 60 1.85 8.90 -5.50
N ILE A 61 1.16 8.44 -6.53
CA ILE A 61 0.57 9.31 -7.54
C ILE A 61 -0.94 9.11 -7.62
#